data_b43d385a4b6eedc0da47fc52e57adce2
#
_entry.id   b43d385a4b6eedc0da47fc52e57adce2
#
_cell.length_a   1.000
_cell.length_b   1.000
_cell.length_c   1.000
_cell.angle_alpha   90.00
_cell.angle_beta   90.00
_cell.angle_gamma   90.00
#
_symmetry.space_group_name_H-M   'P 1'
#
loop_
_entity.id
_entity.type
_entity.pdbx_description
1 polymer ?
#
loop_
_entity_poly.entity_id
_entity_poly.type
_entity_poly.pdbx_seq_one_letter_code
_entity_poly.pdbx_strand_id
1 'polypeptide(L)'
;MRILIEIAQQTNVHFFKNIITGLQQRGHEVLVISREREATTELMVEYGLDGEVISSFKPGKLNLLRELLVRDYKIWQRGRQFKPDLIFTRSAAAVHAARLLRVPVIVDNDNGRSAGLLHKIMVPLATEVHTPDCQDEDYGPLHYKYPGYKELAYLHPDNFTPDPSVRDDLGLDQGERFFILRFTSLQACHDSKRKGMSRELKARLIRILRERGRVFISSEGAFPKEWEEYRLKLSPGRIHSALYYADIYAGDSGTMASEAAVLGTPAIFMLTYGGILYYLRELEERYGLLFNYNHTQEEKCVKQVQALLGNSRLKEAWSAKRAMMLNDKIDVTEYYLRLIDSRMRDK
;
A
#
# COMPACT_ATOMS: atom_id res chain seq x y z
N MET A 1 24.33 5.66 11.79
CA MET A 1 24.38 6.15 10.39
C MET A 1 23.41 7.29 10.21
N ARG A 2 23.64 8.12 9.19
CA ARG A 2 22.71 9.17 8.74
C ARG A 2 21.96 8.64 7.53
N ILE A 3 20.63 8.52 7.65
CA ILE A 3 19.82 7.88 6.63
C ILE A 3 18.77 8.88 6.13
N LEU A 4 18.67 9.04 4.80
CA LEU A 4 17.66 9.86 4.18
C LEU A 4 16.56 8.95 3.62
N ILE A 5 15.30 9.19 4.02
CA ILE A 5 14.11 8.48 3.55
C ILE A 5 13.19 9.46 2.82
N GLU A 6 12.74 9.08 1.62
CA GLU A 6 11.76 9.86 0.86
C GLU A 6 10.39 9.19 0.84
N ILE A 7 9.39 9.94 1.26
CA ILE A 7 7.97 9.57 1.26
C ILE A 7 7.26 10.29 0.11
N ALA A 8 6.98 9.57 -0.98
CA ALA A 8 6.43 10.14 -2.20
C ALA A 8 4.89 10.07 -2.31
N GLN A 9 4.24 9.28 -1.47
CA GLN A 9 2.78 9.08 -1.45
C GLN A 9 2.33 8.41 -0.15
N GLN A 10 1.02 8.44 0.14
CA GLN A 10 0.46 7.91 1.40
C GLN A 10 0.85 6.45 1.71
N THR A 11 0.92 5.57 0.70
CA THR A 11 1.33 4.16 0.91
C THR A 11 2.78 4.04 1.40
N ASN A 12 3.64 5.02 1.08
CA ASN A 12 5.00 5.05 1.60
C ASN A 12 5.04 5.49 3.07
N VAL A 13 4.08 6.29 3.54
CA VAL A 13 3.98 6.64 4.97
C VAL A 13 3.77 5.36 5.79
N HIS A 14 2.80 4.54 5.40
CA HIS A 14 2.54 3.25 6.05
C HIS A 14 3.79 2.35 6.01
N PHE A 15 4.42 2.22 4.84
CA PHE A 15 5.59 1.37 4.66
C PHE A 15 6.77 1.80 5.54
N PHE A 16 7.07 3.09 5.60
CA PHE A 16 8.25 3.59 6.28
C PHE A 16 8.06 3.88 7.78
N LYS A 17 6.83 4.03 8.29
CA LYS A 17 6.61 4.48 9.67
C LYS A 17 7.36 3.66 10.72
N ASN A 18 7.24 2.33 10.67
CA ASN A 18 7.89 1.44 11.63
C ASN A 18 9.41 1.34 11.38
N ILE A 19 9.83 1.41 10.11
CA ILE A 19 11.24 1.44 9.73
C ILE A 19 11.91 2.71 10.27
N ILE A 20 11.30 3.89 10.10
CA ILE A 20 11.83 5.16 10.62
C ILE A 20 11.96 5.09 12.14
N THR A 21 10.90 4.70 12.82
CA THR A 21 10.90 4.58 14.29
C THR A 21 11.95 3.57 14.77
N GLY A 22 12.04 2.40 14.13
CA GLY A 22 13.03 1.38 14.46
C GLY A 22 14.47 1.82 14.24
N LEU A 23 14.74 2.56 13.14
CA LEU A 23 16.06 3.13 12.89
C LEU A 23 16.44 4.17 13.94
N GLN A 24 15.53 5.05 14.30
CA GLN A 24 15.76 6.08 15.35
C GLN A 24 16.02 5.42 16.71
N GLN A 25 15.26 4.39 17.09
CA GLN A 25 15.46 3.62 18.32
C GLN A 25 16.82 2.89 18.36
N ARG A 26 17.36 2.51 17.19
CA ARG A 26 18.70 1.90 17.04
C ARG A 26 19.82 2.94 16.94
N GLY A 27 19.52 4.24 17.18
CA GLY A 27 20.50 5.33 17.23
C GLY A 27 20.95 5.84 15.86
N HIS A 28 20.18 5.56 14.78
CA HIS A 28 20.42 6.21 13.50
C HIS A 28 19.80 7.62 13.47
N GLU A 29 20.46 8.53 12.79
CA GLU A 29 19.92 9.85 12.48
C GLU A 29 19.12 9.75 11.16
N VAL A 30 17.80 10.01 11.21
CA VAL A 30 16.94 9.84 10.05
C VAL A 30 16.38 11.20 9.60
N LEU A 31 16.66 11.58 8.35
CA LEU A 31 16.03 12.70 7.67
C LEU A 31 14.90 12.20 6.79
N VAL A 32 13.66 12.59 7.11
CA VAL A 32 12.49 12.28 6.30
C VAL A 32 12.14 13.45 5.40
N ILE A 33 12.05 13.20 4.11
CA ILE A 33 11.61 14.17 3.10
C ILE A 33 10.33 13.66 2.47
N SER A 34 9.34 14.52 2.33
CA SER A 34 8.05 14.12 1.81
C SER A 34 7.55 14.98 0.65
N ARG A 35 6.60 14.41 -0.05
CA ARG A 35 5.84 15.03 -1.12
C ARG A 35 4.38 15.12 -0.68
N GLU A 36 3.79 16.32 -0.75
CA GLU A 36 2.36 16.48 -0.52
C GLU A 36 1.57 15.82 -1.64
N ARG A 37 0.89 14.75 -1.32
CA ARG A 37 0.00 14.03 -2.23
C ARG A 37 -1.02 13.26 -1.42
N GLU A 38 -2.31 13.41 -1.74
CA GLU A 38 -3.40 12.72 -1.05
C GLU A 38 -3.33 13.00 0.47
N ALA A 39 -3.46 11.99 1.31
CA ALA A 39 -3.38 12.08 2.77
C ALA A 39 -1.94 11.96 3.33
N THR A 40 -0.89 12.21 2.53
CA THR A 40 0.51 11.98 2.96
C THR A 40 0.86 12.77 4.22
N THR A 41 0.64 14.08 4.22
CA THR A 41 0.98 14.96 5.36
C THR A 41 0.09 14.65 6.57
N GLU A 42 -1.21 14.41 6.36
CA GLU A 42 -2.14 14.05 7.43
C GLU A 42 -1.70 12.76 8.14
N LEU A 43 -1.36 11.71 7.38
CA LEU A 43 -0.85 10.45 7.92
C LEU A 43 0.50 10.61 8.64
N MET A 44 1.41 11.42 8.12
CA MET A 44 2.68 11.69 8.81
C MET A 44 2.43 12.33 10.17
N VAL A 45 1.54 13.32 10.25
CA VAL A 45 1.16 13.95 11.52
C VAL A 45 0.48 12.94 12.46
N GLU A 46 -0.46 12.15 11.96
CA GLU A 46 -1.18 11.13 12.74
C GLU A 46 -0.24 10.06 13.33
N TYR A 47 0.83 9.72 12.60
CA TYR A 47 1.85 8.76 13.08
C TYR A 47 3.03 9.41 13.83
N GLY A 48 3.00 10.72 14.05
CA GLY A 48 4.08 11.44 14.74
C GLY A 48 5.41 11.40 13.97
N LEU A 49 5.37 11.32 12.65
CA LEU A 49 6.55 11.32 11.80
C LEU A 49 6.94 12.76 11.43
N ASP A 50 8.06 13.20 11.97
CA ASP A 50 8.66 14.48 11.57
C ASP A 50 9.27 14.36 10.17
N GLY A 51 8.89 15.26 9.27
CA GLY A 51 9.43 15.27 7.91
C GLY A 51 9.21 16.58 7.18
N GLU A 52 10.09 16.88 6.24
CA GLU A 52 10.05 18.10 5.44
C GLU A 52 9.27 17.88 4.13
N VAL A 53 8.17 18.63 3.93
CA VAL A 53 7.44 18.65 2.67
C VAL A 53 8.18 19.50 1.65
N ILE A 54 8.75 18.87 0.62
CA ILE A 54 9.58 19.56 -0.38
C ILE A 54 8.85 19.87 -1.70
N SER A 55 7.76 19.21 -1.98
CA SER A 55 6.96 19.42 -3.20
C SER A 55 5.50 19.03 -2.99
N SER A 56 4.65 19.44 -3.93
CA SER A 56 3.24 19.02 -3.99
C SER A 56 2.89 18.46 -5.35
N PHE A 57 2.07 17.41 -5.35
CA PHE A 57 1.61 16.77 -6.57
C PHE A 57 0.63 17.65 -7.34
N LYS A 58 0.87 17.78 -8.66
CA LYS A 58 -0.09 18.38 -9.60
C LYS A 58 -0.26 17.46 -10.80
N PRO A 59 -1.49 17.16 -11.23
CA PRO A 59 -1.73 16.30 -12.38
C PRO A 59 -1.25 16.96 -13.69
N GLY A 60 -0.93 16.11 -14.69
CA GLY A 60 -0.48 16.53 -16.01
C GLY A 60 0.99 16.21 -16.28
N LYS A 61 1.30 15.75 -17.51
CA LYS A 61 2.63 15.24 -17.87
C LYS A 61 3.75 16.27 -17.67
N LEU A 62 3.51 17.54 -18.06
CA LEU A 62 4.49 18.63 -17.91
C LEU A 62 4.69 18.97 -16.42
N ASN A 63 3.61 19.00 -15.62
CA ASN A 63 3.70 19.23 -14.18
C ASN A 63 4.47 18.12 -13.49
N LEU A 64 4.25 16.85 -13.87
CA LEU A 64 4.96 15.71 -13.33
C LEU A 64 6.46 15.77 -13.63
N LEU A 65 6.84 16.13 -14.86
CA LEU A 65 8.25 16.28 -15.22
C LEU A 65 8.91 17.44 -14.46
N ARG A 66 8.25 18.60 -14.42
CA ARG A 66 8.74 19.77 -13.67
C ARG A 66 8.89 19.44 -12.19
N GLU A 67 7.89 18.78 -11.62
CA GLU A 67 7.90 18.40 -10.22
C GLU A 67 9.00 17.38 -9.91
N LEU A 68 9.25 16.40 -10.81
CA LEU A 68 10.35 15.45 -10.67
C LEU A 68 11.69 16.19 -10.58
N LEU A 69 11.96 17.13 -11.49
CA LEU A 69 13.19 17.92 -11.49
C LEU A 69 13.35 18.77 -10.23
N VAL A 70 12.26 19.37 -9.76
CA VAL A 70 12.25 20.15 -8.50
C VAL A 70 12.55 19.24 -7.31
N ARG A 71 11.98 18.04 -7.26
CA ARG A 71 12.25 17.07 -6.20
C ARG A 71 13.69 16.59 -6.24
N ASP A 72 14.21 16.20 -7.40
CA ASP A 72 15.59 15.78 -7.59
C ASP A 72 16.55 16.86 -7.03
N TYR A 73 16.32 18.13 -7.38
CA TYR A 73 17.13 19.24 -6.89
C TYR A 73 17.02 19.45 -5.38
N LYS A 74 15.81 19.46 -4.84
CA LYS A 74 15.59 19.69 -3.39
C LYS A 74 16.13 18.53 -2.55
N ILE A 75 15.94 17.27 -2.97
CA ILE A 75 16.51 16.11 -2.28
C ILE A 75 18.04 16.19 -2.32
N TRP A 76 18.63 16.53 -3.46
CA TRP A 76 20.07 16.72 -3.58
C TRP A 76 20.58 17.85 -2.66
N GLN A 77 19.90 19.00 -2.63
CA GLN A 77 20.27 20.12 -1.78
C GLN A 77 20.24 19.75 -0.30
N ARG A 78 19.15 19.10 0.16
CA ARG A 78 19.03 18.65 1.55
C ARG A 78 20.02 17.54 1.87
N GLY A 79 20.25 16.61 0.92
CA GLY A 79 21.25 15.57 1.05
C GLY A 79 22.68 16.12 1.20
N ARG A 80 23.03 17.20 0.48
CA ARG A 80 24.33 17.88 0.68
C ARG A 80 24.50 18.47 2.06
N GLN A 81 23.44 19.00 2.66
CA GLN A 81 23.46 19.56 4.02
C GLN A 81 23.50 18.44 5.07
N PHE A 82 22.63 17.44 4.91
CA PHE A 82 22.49 16.31 5.83
C PHE A 82 23.66 15.33 5.74
N LYS A 83 24.30 15.17 4.57
CA LYS A 83 25.39 14.21 4.28
C LYS A 83 25.01 12.79 4.68
N PRO A 84 23.97 12.18 4.05
CA PRO A 84 23.54 10.84 4.40
C PRO A 84 24.62 9.80 4.06
N ASP A 85 24.72 8.76 4.87
CA ASP A 85 25.49 7.55 4.58
C ASP A 85 24.74 6.60 3.65
N LEU A 86 23.39 6.68 3.67
CA LEU A 86 22.47 5.82 2.91
C LEU A 86 21.20 6.57 2.57
N ILE A 87 20.65 6.31 1.38
CA ILE A 87 19.30 6.73 1.01
C ILE A 87 18.43 5.48 0.88
N PHE A 88 17.24 5.49 1.48
CA PHE A 88 16.27 4.42 1.33
C PHE A 88 14.96 4.98 0.77
N THR A 89 14.49 4.42 -0.35
CA THR A 89 13.38 5.00 -1.10
C THR A 89 12.57 3.98 -1.89
N ARG A 90 11.39 4.41 -2.33
CA ARG A 90 10.52 3.76 -3.31
C ARG A 90 10.27 4.68 -4.53
N SER A 91 11.11 5.69 -4.73
CA SER A 91 10.90 6.79 -5.67
C SER A 91 12.13 7.07 -6.53
N ALA A 92 11.91 7.38 -7.80
CA ALA A 92 12.97 7.70 -8.75
C ALA A 92 13.74 8.99 -8.36
N ALA A 93 13.07 10.00 -7.81
CA ALA A 93 13.71 11.27 -7.46
C ALA A 93 14.86 11.09 -6.45
N ALA A 94 14.63 10.31 -5.39
CA ALA A 94 15.69 10.05 -4.42
C ALA A 94 16.83 9.21 -4.98
N VAL A 95 16.56 8.32 -5.95
CA VAL A 95 17.62 7.56 -6.65
C VAL A 95 18.50 8.46 -7.50
N HIS A 96 17.91 9.41 -8.23
CA HIS A 96 18.67 10.41 -9.00
C HIS A 96 19.54 11.26 -8.07
N ALA A 97 18.97 11.76 -6.97
CA ALA A 97 19.70 12.55 -5.98
C ALA A 97 20.85 11.74 -5.33
N ALA A 98 20.62 10.46 -5.01
CA ALA A 98 21.66 9.56 -4.49
C ALA A 98 22.85 9.45 -5.43
N ARG A 99 22.59 9.30 -6.73
CA ARG A 99 23.64 9.23 -7.75
C ARG A 99 24.48 10.50 -7.81
N LEU A 100 23.83 11.67 -7.73
CA LEU A 100 24.51 12.97 -7.71
C LEU A 100 25.32 13.18 -6.42
N LEU A 101 24.82 12.69 -5.29
CA LEU A 101 25.50 12.75 -3.99
C LEU A 101 26.62 11.71 -3.84
N ARG A 102 26.66 10.71 -4.71
CA ARG A 102 27.52 9.52 -4.61
C ARG A 102 27.30 8.73 -3.32
N VAL A 103 26.04 8.61 -2.93
CA VAL A 103 25.60 7.88 -1.72
C VAL A 103 24.90 6.60 -2.14
N PRO A 104 25.15 5.47 -1.45
CA PRO A 104 24.41 4.24 -1.68
C PRO A 104 22.90 4.42 -1.55
N VAL A 105 22.12 3.75 -2.40
CA VAL A 105 20.66 3.81 -2.35
C VAL A 105 20.04 2.42 -2.40
N ILE A 106 19.20 2.13 -1.42
CA ILE A 106 18.30 0.97 -1.39
C ILE A 106 16.96 1.38 -1.98
N VAL A 107 16.46 0.58 -2.90
CA VAL A 107 15.14 0.75 -3.50
C VAL A 107 14.29 -0.47 -3.18
N ASP A 108 13.14 -0.27 -2.53
CA ASP A 108 12.07 -1.27 -2.49
C ASP A 108 11.13 -1.08 -3.67
N ASN A 109 10.82 -2.16 -4.41
CA ASN A 109 10.00 -2.11 -5.61
C ASN A 109 9.04 -3.31 -5.69
N ASP A 110 7.79 -3.12 -5.30
CA ASP A 110 6.71 -4.13 -5.39
C ASP A 110 5.92 -4.09 -6.70
N ASN A 111 6.10 -3.05 -7.51
CA ASN A 111 5.34 -2.86 -8.74
C ASN A 111 6.04 -3.45 -9.98
N GLY A 112 7.31 -3.76 -9.88
CA GLY A 112 8.08 -4.30 -10.99
C GLY A 112 8.04 -3.43 -12.25
N ARG A 113 8.10 -4.07 -13.40
CA ARG A 113 8.01 -3.40 -14.71
C ARG A 113 6.68 -2.72 -14.98
N SER A 114 5.63 -3.05 -14.20
CA SER A 114 4.32 -2.37 -14.31
C SER A 114 4.40 -0.88 -13.94
N ALA A 115 5.44 -0.45 -13.20
CA ALA A 115 5.75 0.95 -12.94
C ALA A 115 6.22 1.71 -14.20
N GLY A 116 6.43 1.04 -15.34
CA GLY A 116 6.69 1.64 -16.64
C GLY A 116 8.00 2.42 -16.71
N LEU A 117 7.94 3.69 -17.16
CA LEU A 117 9.13 4.53 -17.37
C LEU A 117 9.89 4.77 -16.06
N LEU A 118 9.20 4.96 -14.93
CA LEU A 118 9.84 5.20 -13.63
C LEU A 118 10.75 4.04 -13.23
N HIS A 119 10.32 2.81 -13.47
CA HIS A 119 11.14 1.62 -13.24
C HIS A 119 12.43 1.66 -14.09
N LYS A 120 12.33 2.00 -15.38
CA LYS A 120 13.48 2.04 -16.31
C LYS A 120 14.55 3.06 -15.93
N ILE A 121 14.15 4.18 -15.32
CA ILE A 121 15.08 5.24 -14.93
C ILE A 121 15.58 5.10 -13.48
N MET A 122 14.89 4.33 -12.64
CA MET A 122 15.23 4.13 -11.24
C MET A 122 16.17 2.94 -11.03
N VAL A 123 15.80 1.77 -11.53
CA VAL A 123 16.52 0.52 -11.28
C VAL A 123 18.00 0.54 -11.70
N PRO A 124 18.38 1.03 -12.88
CA PRO A 124 19.79 1.06 -13.29
C PRO A 124 20.70 1.98 -12.46
N LEU A 125 20.11 2.90 -11.72
CA LEU A 125 20.85 3.86 -10.88
C LEU A 125 20.88 3.48 -9.42
N ALA A 126 20.09 2.47 -9.00
CA ALA A 126 20.06 1.98 -7.64
C ALA A 126 21.34 1.22 -7.28
N THR A 127 21.75 1.27 -6.01
CA THR A 127 22.82 0.43 -5.49
C THR A 127 22.30 -0.98 -5.21
N GLU A 128 21.07 -1.07 -4.70
CA GLU A 128 20.37 -2.33 -4.47
C GLU A 128 18.88 -2.15 -4.74
N VAL A 129 18.28 -3.18 -5.30
CA VAL A 129 16.84 -3.27 -5.54
C VAL A 129 16.29 -4.47 -4.79
N HIS A 130 15.36 -4.22 -3.89
CA HIS A 130 14.69 -5.25 -3.10
C HIS A 130 13.25 -5.41 -3.58
N THR A 131 12.82 -6.65 -3.75
CA THR A 131 11.47 -6.98 -4.19
C THR A 131 10.88 -8.13 -3.39
N PRO A 132 9.55 -8.24 -3.31
CA PRO A 132 8.90 -9.47 -2.89
C PRO A 132 9.39 -10.68 -3.72
N ASP A 133 9.55 -11.83 -3.07
CA ASP A 133 10.01 -13.08 -3.71
C ASP A 133 9.04 -13.61 -4.77
N CYS A 134 7.76 -13.25 -4.66
CA CYS A 134 6.73 -13.60 -5.65
C CYS A 134 6.88 -12.87 -6.99
N GLN A 135 7.78 -11.88 -7.11
CA GLN A 135 8.08 -11.24 -8.39
C GLN A 135 8.99 -12.15 -9.24
N ASP A 136 8.54 -12.44 -10.47
CA ASP A 136 9.31 -13.25 -11.43
C ASP A 136 10.47 -12.51 -12.08
N GLU A 137 10.51 -11.17 -11.93
CA GLU A 137 11.50 -10.32 -12.56
C GLU A 137 12.88 -10.47 -11.92
N ASP A 138 13.91 -10.29 -12.75
CA ASP A 138 15.31 -10.23 -12.34
C ASP A 138 15.93 -8.91 -12.81
N TYR A 139 16.63 -8.22 -11.91
CA TYR A 139 17.30 -6.94 -12.15
C TYR A 139 18.82 -7.07 -12.07
N GLY A 140 19.36 -8.30 -12.11
CA GLY A 140 20.79 -8.57 -12.14
C GLY A 140 21.41 -8.69 -10.73
N PRO A 141 22.73 -8.53 -10.59
CA PRO A 141 23.49 -8.89 -9.38
C PRO A 141 23.18 -8.03 -8.15
N LEU A 142 22.50 -6.91 -8.31
CA LEU A 142 22.11 -6.01 -7.23
C LEU A 142 20.63 -6.16 -6.84
N HIS A 143 20.00 -7.24 -7.31
CA HIS A 143 18.62 -7.57 -7.01
C HIS A 143 18.55 -8.59 -5.86
N TYR A 144 17.79 -8.23 -4.83
CA TYR A 144 17.56 -9.05 -3.65
C TYR A 144 16.05 -9.30 -3.51
N LYS A 145 15.68 -10.55 -3.32
CA LYS A 145 14.29 -10.95 -3.07
C LYS A 145 14.10 -11.27 -1.60
N TYR A 146 12.98 -10.79 -1.02
CA TYR A 146 12.59 -11.12 0.34
C TYR A 146 11.25 -11.85 0.38
N PRO A 147 11.08 -12.87 1.24
CA PRO A 147 9.82 -13.62 1.35
C PRO A 147 8.79 -12.79 2.14
N GLY A 148 8.14 -11.84 1.47
CA GLY A 148 7.21 -10.91 2.10
C GLY A 148 6.44 -10.07 1.09
N TYR A 149 5.56 -9.24 1.63
CA TYR A 149 4.84 -8.19 0.90
C TYR A 149 5.12 -6.85 1.57
N LYS A 150 5.04 -5.74 0.84
CA LYS A 150 5.23 -4.40 1.43
C LYS A 150 4.28 -4.14 2.60
N GLU A 151 3.07 -4.71 2.54
CA GLU A 151 2.06 -4.59 3.58
C GLU A 151 2.54 -5.16 4.91
N LEU A 152 3.42 -6.16 4.90
CA LEU A 152 4.01 -6.75 6.12
C LEU A 152 5.03 -5.84 6.81
N ALA A 153 5.45 -4.74 6.20
CA ALA A 153 6.20 -3.71 6.90
C ALA A 153 5.36 -2.97 7.96
N TYR A 154 4.04 -2.96 7.79
CA TYR A 154 3.16 -2.22 8.70
C TYR A 154 1.93 -3.00 9.18
N LEU A 155 1.68 -4.20 8.66
CA LEU A 155 0.55 -5.06 9.04
C LEU A 155 0.99 -6.44 9.59
N HIS A 156 2.31 -6.70 9.68
CA HIS A 156 2.81 -7.86 10.40
C HIS A 156 2.35 -7.80 11.86
N PRO A 157 1.98 -8.92 12.52
CA PRO A 157 1.52 -8.91 13.92
C PRO A 157 2.48 -8.22 14.90
N ASP A 158 3.77 -8.26 14.65
CA ASP A 158 4.78 -7.59 15.48
C ASP A 158 4.76 -6.05 15.33
N ASN A 159 4.17 -5.54 14.25
CA ASN A 159 4.14 -4.12 13.90
C ASN A 159 2.75 -3.49 13.93
N PHE A 160 1.71 -4.30 14.07
CA PHE A 160 0.32 -3.85 14.00
C PHE A 160 -0.60 -4.61 14.94
N THR A 161 -1.17 -3.89 15.88
CA THR A 161 -2.25 -4.38 16.74
C THR A 161 -3.55 -3.70 16.30
N PRO A 162 -4.56 -4.46 15.83
CA PRO A 162 -5.85 -3.89 15.48
C PRO A 162 -6.54 -3.26 16.70
N ASP A 163 -6.99 -2.02 16.54
CA ASP A 163 -7.68 -1.31 17.59
C ASP A 163 -9.20 -1.52 17.48
N PRO A 164 -9.84 -2.20 18.46
CA PRO A 164 -11.28 -2.49 18.42
C PRO A 164 -12.16 -1.24 18.53
N SER A 165 -11.65 -0.13 19.07
CA SER A 165 -12.41 1.12 19.20
C SER A 165 -12.82 1.71 17.85
N VAL A 166 -12.22 1.24 16.75
CA VAL A 166 -12.64 1.61 15.40
C VAL A 166 -14.12 1.27 15.13
N ARG A 167 -14.69 0.29 15.84
CA ARG A 167 -16.11 -0.05 15.72
C ARG A 167 -16.99 1.06 16.29
N ASP A 168 -16.55 1.69 17.39
CA ASP A 168 -17.24 2.83 17.99
C ASP A 168 -17.14 4.06 17.07
N ASP A 169 -15.97 4.29 16.46
CA ASP A 169 -15.78 5.37 15.46
C ASP A 169 -16.73 5.20 14.26
N LEU A 170 -17.06 3.96 13.89
CA LEU A 170 -17.99 3.61 12.82
C LEU A 170 -19.46 3.58 13.28
N GLY A 171 -19.75 3.79 14.56
CA GLY A 171 -21.09 3.73 15.12
C GLY A 171 -21.74 2.36 15.00
N LEU A 172 -20.97 1.29 15.20
CA LEU A 172 -21.41 -0.10 15.09
C LEU A 172 -21.79 -0.68 16.44
N ASP A 173 -22.92 -1.36 16.50
CA ASP A 173 -23.32 -2.14 17.68
C ASP A 173 -22.40 -3.37 17.89
N GLN A 174 -22.44 -3.90 19.13
CA GLN A 174 -21.66 -5.10 19.44
C GLN A 174 -22.11 -6.29 18.57
N GLY A 175 -21.16 -6.89 17.87
CA GLY A 175 -21.42 -8.02 16.98
C GLY A 175 -22.05 -7.66 15.63
N GLU A 176 -22.36 -6.38 15.38
CA GLU A 176 -22.87 -5.95 14.09
C GLU A 176 -21.85 -6.22 12.97
N ARG A 177 -22.29 -6.86 11.89
CA ARG A 177 -21.47 -7.12 10.72
C ARG A 177 -21.30 -5.86 9.90
N PHE A 178 -20.12 -5.71 9.29
CA PHE A 178 -19.90 -4.60 8.37
C PHE A 178 -18.94 -4.96 7.23
N PHE A 179 -19.05 -4.21 6.17
CA PHE A 179 -18.35 -4.42 4.91
C PHE A 179 -17.72 -3.11 4.45
N ILE A 180 -16.52 -3.21 3.88
CA ILE A 180 -15.82 -2.06 3.31
C ILE A 180 -15.75 -2.21 1.80
N LEU A 181 -16.26 -1.21 1.10
CA LEU A 181 -16.12 -1.05 -0.34
C LEU A 181 -15.14 0.08 -0.66
N ARG A 182 -14.31 -0.11 -1.68
CA ARG A 182 -13.39 0.93 -2.15
C ARG A 182 -13.59 1.17 -3.62
N PHE A 183 -13.92 2.40 -3.97
CA PHE A 183 -14.07 2.82 -5.35
C PHE A 183 -13.03 3.90 -5.67
N THR A 184 -12.05 3.55 -6.52
CA THR A 184 -11.11 4.53 -7.01
C THR A 184 -11.76 5.44 -8.03
N SER A 185 -11.27 6.67 -8.14
CA SER A 185 -11.79 7.64 -9.13
C SER A 185 -11.36 7.23 -10.52
N LEU A 186 -12.21 6.52 -11.23
CA LEU A 186 -12.06 6.22 -12.65
C LEU A 186 -12.62 7.34 -13.54
N GLN A 187 -12.73 8.58 -13.04
CA GLN A 187 -13.25 9.73 -13.81
C GLN A 187 -12.38 10.12 -15.01
N ALA A 188 -11.14 9.66 -15.08
CA ALA A 188 -10.28 9.84 -16.24
C ALA A 188 -10.44 8.71 -17.27
N CYS A 189 -11.66 8.26 -17.51
CA CYS A 189 -11.98 7.17 -18.46
C CYS A 189 -11.87 7.57 -19.93
N HIS A 190 -10.96 8.49 -20.29
CA HIS A 190 -10.46 8.61 -21.64
C HIS A 190 -9.25 7.68 -21.90
N ASP A 191 -8.71 7.04 -20.86
CA ASP A 191 -7.73 5.96 -21.01
C ASP A 191 -8.50 4.63 -21.04
N SER A 192 -8.87 4.20 -22.23
CA SER A 192 -9.75 3.07 -22.56
C SER A 192 -9.29 1.68 -22.06
N LYS A 193 -8.20 1.62 -21.29
CA LYS A 193 -7.55 0.36 -20.88
C LYS A 193 -7.78 -0.02 -19.40
N ARG A 194 -8.17 0.89 -18.53
CA ARG A 194 -8.46 0.62 -17.11
C ARG A 194 -9.96 0.63 -16.88
N LYS A 195 -10.51 -0.54 -16.58
CA LYS A 195 -11.92 -0.68 -16.21
C LYS A 195 -12.00 -1.32 -14.83
N GLY A 196 -12.50 -0.59 -13.85
CA GLY A 196 -12.87 -1.12 -12.55
C GLY A 196 -14.29 -1.68 -12.54
N MET A 197 -14.90 -1.74 -11.37
CA MET A 197 -16.31 -2.14 -11.20
C MET A 197 -17.26 -1.19 -11.92
N SER A 198 -18.24 -1.73 -12.66
CA SER A 198 -19.31 -0.92 -13.23
C SER A 198 -20.18 -0.27 -12.15
N ARG A 199 -20.92 0.79 -12.51
CA ARG A 199 -21.86 1.41 -11.58
C ARG A 199 -22.97 0.42 -11.16
N GLU A 200 -23.40 -0.41 -12.09
CA GLU A 200 -24.40 -1.45 -11.88
C GLU A 200 -23.92 -2.50 -10.87
N LEU A 201 -22.66 -2.96 -11.02
CA LEU A 201 -22.06 -3.88 -10.06
C LEU A 201 -21.92 -3.24 -8.68
N LYS A 202 -21.42 -2.00 -8.59
CA LYS A 202 -21.30 -1.26 -7.33
C LYS A 202 -22.64 -1.16 -6.60
N ALA A 203 -23.71 -0.73 -7.30
CA ALA A 203 -25.06 -0.66 -6.74
C ALA A 203 -25.60 -2.05 -6.30
N ARG A 204 -25.32 -3.09 -7.08
CA ARG A 204 -25.70 -4.47 -6.75
C ARG A 204 -24.97 -4.99 -5.51
N LEU A 205 -23.68 -4.73 -5.37
CA LEU A 205 -22.91 -5.11 -4.19
C LEU A 205 -23.40 -4.39 -2.93
N ILE A 206 -23.65 -3.09 -3.01
CA ILE A 206 -24.20 -2.32 -1.90
C ILE A 206 -25.53 -2.93 -1.44
N ARG A 207 -26.44 -3.23 -2.37
CA ARG A 207 -27.74 -3.83 -2.06
C ARG A 207 -27.62 -5.20 -1.37
N ILE A 208 -26.76 -6.09 -1.87
CA ILE A 208 -26.54 -7.43 -1.31
C ILE A 208 -25.96 -7.35 0.09
N LEU A 209 -24.94 -6.48 0.28
CA LEU A 209 -24.22 -6.38 1.54
C LEU A 209 -25.05 -5.72 2.64
N ARG A 210 -25.80 -4.65 2.32
CA ARG A 210 -26.65 -3.94 3.30
C ARG A 210 -27.75 -4.81 3.92
N GLU A 211 -28.16 -5.88 3.24
CA GLU A 211 -29.11 -6.86 3.79
C GLU A 211 -28.46 -7.74 4.88
N ARG A 212 -27.15 -7.68 5.02
CA ARG A 212 -26.38 -8.55 5.92
C ARG A 212 -25.57 -7.79 6.98
N GLY A 213 -25.52 -6.45 6.91
CA GLY A 213 -24.81 -5.60 7.85
C GLY A 213 -24.59 -4.18 7.31
N ARG A 214 -23.80 -3.39 8.01
CA ARG A 214 -23.47 -2.02 7.60
C ARG A 214 -22.48 -2.01 6.44
N VAL A 215 -22.68 -1.10 5.52
CA VAL A 215 -21.79 -0.90 4.38
C VAL A 215 -21.09 0.43 4.52
N PHE A 216 -19.76 0.46 4.37
CA PHE A 216 -18.95 1.66 4.33
C PHE A 216 -18.23 1.74 2.99
N ILE A 217 -18.26 2.92 2.37
CA ILE A 217 -17.62 3.16 1.07
C ILE A 217 -16.52 4.19 1.22
N SER A 218 -15.29 3.82 0.87
CA SER A 218 -14.17 4.71 0.67
C SER A 218 -14.03 5.05 -0.82
N SER A 219 -13.86 6.33 -1.15
CA SER A 219 -13.71 6.78 -2.54
C SER A 219 -12.73 7.94 -2.66
N GLU A 220 -11.96 7.98 -3.76
CA GLU A 220 -11.01 9.07 -4.07
C GLU A 220 -11.65 10.20 -4.89
N GLY A 221 -12.80 9.97 -5.49
CA GLY A 221 -13.46 10.91 -6.39
C GLY A 221 -14.70 11.54 -5.81
N ALA A 222 -15.43 12.26 -6.70
CA ALA A 222 -16.74 12.77 -6.36
C ALA A 222 -17.65 11.62 -5.92
N PHE A 223 -18.20 11.77 -4.72
CA PHE A 223 -19.05 10.74 -4.13
C PHE A 223 -20.48 10.91 -4.64
N PRO A 224 -21.11 9.87 -5.20
CA PRO A 224 -22.50 9.95 -5.65
C PRO A 224 -23.43 10.28 -4.48
N LYS A 225 -24.35 11.22 -4.69
CA LYS A 225 -25.29 11.64 -3.62
C LYS A 225 -26.14 10.49 -3.09
N GLU A 226 -26.52 9.56 -3.96
CA GLU A 226 -27.30 8.36 -3.60
C GLU A 226 -26.57 7.37 -2.70
N TRP A 227 -25.23 7.50 -2.55
CA TRP A 227 -24.40 6.65 -1.69
C TRP A 227 -23.79 7.41 -0.50
N GLU A 228 -24.16 8.66 -0.30
CA GLU A 228 -23.59 9.51 0.76
C GLU A 228 -23.77 8.93 2.17
N GLU A 229 -24.86 8.21 2.42
CA GLU A 229 -25.12 7.52 3.70
C GLU A 229 -24.10 6.42 4.01
N TYR A 230 -23.45 5.85 2.97
CA TYR A 230 -22.44 4.79 3.10
C TYR A 230 -21.02 5.35 3.21
N ARG A 231 -20.80 6.65 3.14
CA ARG A 231 -19.46 7.23 3.15
C ARG A 231 -18.71 6.84 4.41
N LEU A 232 -17.54 6.22 4.22
CA LEU A 232 -16.61 5.93 5.31
C LEU A 232 -16.04 7.24 5.84
N LYS A 233 -16.39 7.58 7.08
CA LYS A 233 -15.90 8.76 7.81
C LYS A 233 -14.94 8.27 8.88
N LEU A 234 -13.68 8.10 8.51
CA LEU A 234 -12.63 7.58 9.38
C LEU A 234 -11.31 8.27 9.05
N SER A 235 -10.50 8.53 10.06
CA SER A 235 -9.15 9.05 9.79
C SER A 235 -8.31 8.03 9.02
N PRO A 236 -7.41 8.48 8.13
CA PRO A 236 -6.63 7.58 7.28
C PRO A 236 -5.83 6.53 8.06
N GLY A 237 -5.30 6.86 9.23
CA GLY A 237 -4.53 5.92 10.05
C GLY A 237 -5.34 4.81 10.71
N ARG A 238 -6.68 4.98 10.79
CA ARG A 238 -7.60 3.99 11.37
C ARG A 238 -8.06 2.92 10.37
N ILE A 239 -7.78 3.09 9.08
CA ILE A 239 -8.31 2.23 8.01
C ILE A 239 -7.93 0.76 8.18
N HIS A 240 -6.71 0.46 8.62
CA HIS A 240 -6.25 -0.91 8.78
C HIS A 240 -6.98 -1.66 9.91
N SER A 241 -7.31 -0.98 11.01
CA SER A 241 -8.18 -1.55 12.05
C SER A 241 -9.58 -1.81 11.51
N ALA A 242 -10.15 -0.90 10.74
CA ALA A 242 -11.44 -1.11 10.10
C ALA A 242 -11.41 -2.30 9.12
N LEU A 243 -10.35 -2.42 8.29
CA LEU A 243 -10.18 -3.57 7.40
C LEU A 243 -10.08 -4.90 8.17
N TYR A 244 -9.34 -4.93 9.28
CA TYR A 244 -9.19 -6.14 10.10
C TYR A 244 -10.52 -6.64 10.68
N TYR A 245 -11.37 -5.72 11.15
CA TYR A 245 -12.65 -6.09 11.75
C TYR A 245 -13.78 -6.25 10.72
N ALA A 246 -13.61 -5.80 9.49
CA ALA A 246 -14.59 -5.98 8.43
C ALA A 246 -14.85 -7.48 8.12
N ASP A 247 -16.06 -7.80 7.70
CA ASP A 247 -16.39 -9.18 7.28
C ASP A 247 -15.94 -9.46 5.84
N ILE A 248 -16.03 -8.48 4.95
CA ILE A 248 -15.59 -8.57 3.55
C ILE A 248 -15.10 -7.19 3.10
N TYR A 249 -14.03 -7.18 2.34
CA TYR A 249 -13.61 -6.06 1.50
C TYR A 249 -13.93 -6.36 0.03
N ALA A 250 -14.45 -5.36 -0.70
CA ALA A 250 -14.55 -5.44 -2.15
C ALA A 250 -14.25 -4.08 -2.81
N GLY A 251 -13.47 -4.07 -3.89
CA GLY A 251 -13.10 -2.80 -4.52
C GLY A 251 -12.21 -2.93 -5.74
N ASP A 252 -11.82 -1.77 -6.27
CA ASP A 252 -10.93 -1.62 -7.41
C ASP A 252 -9.58 -0.97 -7.03
N SER A 253 -9.24 -0.98 -5.73
CA SER A 253 -7.93 -0.61 -5.20
C SER A 253 -7.11 -1.85 -4.84
N GLY A 254 -6.02 -2.09 -5.58
CA GLY A 254 -5.13 -3.23 -5.33
C GLY A 254 -4.44 -3.15 -3.97
N THR A 255 -4.06 -1.95 -3.51
CA THR A 255 -3.43 -1.76 -2.20
C THR A 255 -4.37 -2.14 -1.06
N MET A 256 -5.61 -1.60 -1.03
CA MET A 256 -6.55 -1.97 0.03
C MET A 256 -6.99 -3.44 -0.05
N ALA A 257 -7.03 -4.03 -1.25
CA ALA A 257 -7.32 -5.45 -1.41
C ALA A 257 -6.21 -6.33 -0.80
N SER A 258 -4.93 -6.00 -1.03
CA SER A 258 -3.81 -6.70 -0.42
C SER A 258 -3.74 -6.47 1.09
N GLU A 259 -3.99 -5.25 1.56
CA GLU A 259 -4.07 -4.93 2.99
C GLU A 259 -5.15 -5.76 3.70
N ALA A 260 -6.36 -5.81 3.14
CA ALA A 260 -7.45 -6.64 3.67
C ALA A 260 -7.07 -8.13 3.70
N ALA A 261 -6.49 -8.65 2.61
CA ALA A 261 -6.05 -10.04 2.51
C ALA A 261 -4.97 -10.38 3.56
N VAL A 262 -3.94 -9.55 3.70
CA VAL A 262 -2.85 -9.72 4.68
C VAL A 262 -3.37 -9.64 6.13
N LEU A 263 -4.40 -8.83 6.37
CA LEU A 263 -5.07 -8.77 7.67
C LEU A 263 -5.99 -9.97 7.96
N GLY A 264 -6.26 -10.81 6.96
CA GLY A 264 -7.14 -11.98 7.10
C GLY A 264 -8.61 -11.65 6.88
N THR A 265 -8.91 -10.55 6.21
CA THR A 265 -10.25 -10.20 5.76
C THR A 265 -10.46 -10.66 4.33
N PRO A 266 -11.55 -11.41 4.04
CA PRO A 266 -11.89 -11.82 2.68
C PRO A 266 -11.89 -10.63 1.73
N ALA A 267 -11.04 -10.65 0.71
CA ALA A 267 -10.87 -9.54 -0.22
C ALA A 267 -11.31 -9.90 -1.64
N ILE A 268 -12.09 -9.01 -2.25
CA ILE A 268 -12.45 -9.09 -3.66
C ILE A 268 -11.89 -7.88 -4.38
N PHE A 269 -11.07 -8.14 -5.37
CA PHE A 269 -10.45 -7.12 -6.21
C PHE A 269 -10.95 -7.23 -7.64
N MET A 270 -11.35 -6.11 -8.23
CA MET A 270 -11.76 -6.06 -9.62
C MET A 270 -11.14 -4.88 -10.33
N LEU A 271 -10.17 -5.16 -11.18
CA LEU A 271 -9.59 -4.16 -12.07
C LEU A 271 -9.09 -4.82 -13.34
N THR A 272 -9.49 -4.30 -14.50
CA THR A 272 -8.86 -4.64 -15.77
C THR A 272 -7.66 -3.74 -15.98
N TYR A 273 -6.48 -4.28 -15.73
CA TYR A 273 -5.21 -3.66 -16.00
C TYR A 273 -4.26 -4.68 -16.63
N GLY A 274 -3.25 -4.28 -17.36
CA GLY A 274 -2.36 -5.12 -18.18
C GLY A 274 -1.62 -6.28 -17.48
N GLY A 275 -2.26 -6.96 -16.59
CA GLY A 275 -1.81 -8.10 -15.79
C GLY A 275 -2.15 -7.93 -14.31
N ILE A 276 -2.32 -9.06 -13.61
CA ILE A 276 -2.47 -9.08 -12.14
C ILE A 276 -1.07 -8.87 -11.54
N LEU A 277 -0.96 -7.98 -10.54
CA LEU A 277 0.28 -7.79 -9.79
C LEU A 277 0.67 -9.10 -9.08
N TYR A 278 1.96 -9.44 -9.07
CA TYR A 278 2.47 -10.72 -8.57
C TYR A 278 1.98 -11.06 -7.16
N TYR A 279 2.00 -10.10 -6.24
CA TYR A 279 1.56 -10.30 -4.86
C TYR A 279 0.05 -10.56 -4.75
N LEU A 280 -0.79 -9.92 -5.58
CA LEU A 280 -2.23 -10.20 -5.61
C LEU A 280 -2.51 -11.60 -6.15
N ARG A 281 -1.74 -12.05 -7.14
CA ARG A 281 -1.84 -13.41 -7.67
C ARG A 281 -1.43 -14.44 -6.62
N GLU A 282 -0.33 -14.24 -5.91
CA GLU A 282 0.10 -15.17 -4.86
C GLU A 282 -0.89 -15.21 -3.68
N LEU A 283 -1.46 -14.08 -3.26
CA LEU A 283 -2.50 -14.01 -2.23
C LEU A 283 -3.76 -14.79 -2.63
N GLU A 284 -4.10 -14.83 -3.93
CA GLU A 284 -5.21 -15.63 -4.44
C GLU A 284 -4.83 -17.10 -4.59
N GLU A 285 -3.83 -17.42 -5.42
CA GLU A 285 -3.54 -18.77 -5.89
C GLU A 285 -2.91 -19.65 -4.79
N ARG A 286 -2.01 -19.08 -3.98
CA ARG A 286 -1.31 -19.85 -2.94
C ARG A 286 -2.06 -19.85 -1.60
N TYR A 287 -2.61 -18.71 -1.20
CA TYR A 287 -3.20 -18.57 0.12
C TYR A 287 -4.73 -18.52 0.13
N GLY A 288 -5.37 -18.25 -1.00
CA GLY A 288 -6.82 -18.13 -1.11
C GLY A 288 -7.44 -17.03 -0.25
N LEU A 289 -6.66 -15.98 0.04
CA LEU A 289 -7.06 -14.83 0.87
C LEU A 289 -7.82 -13.78 0.09
N LEU A 290 -7.65 -13.75 -1.25
CA LEU A 290 -8.16 -12.75 -2.15
C LEU A 290 -8.75 -13.42 -3.39
N PHE A 291 -9.66 -12.74 -4.09
CA PHE A 291 -10.24 -13.15 -5.37
C PHE A 291 -10.07 -12.01 -6.39
N ASN A 292 -9.40 -12.30 -7.50
CA ASN A 292 -9.19 -11.35 -8.58
C ASN A 292 -10.23 -11.55 -9.70
N TYR A 293 -10.87 -10.45 -10.08
CA TYR A 293 -11.81 -10.43 -11.21
C TYR A 293 -11.48 -9.31 -12.17
N ASN A 294 -11.82 -9.49 -13.43
CA ASN A 294 -11.84 -8.43 -14.42
C ASN A 294 -13.30 -7.98 -14.71
N HIS A 295 -13.45 -6.90 -15.45
CA HIS A 295 -14.75 -6.29 -15.77
C HIS A 295 -15.72 -7.21 -16.53
N THR A 296 -15.27 -8.33 -17.13
CA THR A 296 -16.13 -9.30 -17.81
C THR A 296 -16.66 -10.38 -16.87
N GLN A 297 -16.22 -10.38 -15.62
CA GLN A 297 -16.51 -11.42 -14.63
C GLN A 297 -17.43 -10.93 -13.48
N GLU A 298 -18.22 -9.89 -13.70
CA GLU A 298 -19.07 -9.29 -12.68
C GLU A 298 -20.02 -10.29 -12.02
N GLU A 299 -20.61 -11.21 -12.79
CA GLU A 299 -21.50 -12.25 -12.25
C GLU A 299 -20.74 -13.25 -11.34
N LYS A 300 -19.50 -13.58 -11.69
CA LYS A 300 -18.65 -14.42 -10.82
C LYS A 300 -18.32 -13.70 -9.51
N CYS A 301 -18.01 -12.40 -9.59
CA CYS A 301 -17.78 -11.57 -8.42
C CYS A 301 -19.00 -11.58 -7.48
N VAL A 302 -20.18 -11.35 -8.00
CA VAL A 302 -21.42 -11.38 -7.19
C VAL A 302 -21.65 -12.74 -6.54
N LYS A 303 -21.49 -13.83 -7.29
CA LYS A 303 -21.64 -15.20 -6.74
C LYS A 303 -20.61 -15.44 -5.62
N GLN A 304 -19.40 -14.94 -5.76
CA GLN A 304 -18.36 -15.07 -4.73
C GLN A 304 -18.74 -14.29 -3.46
N VAL A 305 -19.23 -13.05 -3.58
CA VAL A 305 -19.73 -12.29 -2.41
C VAL A 305 -20.83 -13.05 -1.70
N GLN A 306 -21.82 -13.61 -2.45
CA GLN A 306 -22.92 -14.39 -1.87
C GLN A 306 -22.41 -15.66 -1.17
N ALA A 307 -21.43 -16.36 -1.76
CA ALA A 307 -20.82 -17.53 -1.15
C ALA A 307 -20.09 -17.18 0.18
N LEU A 308 -19.35 -16.07 0.20
CA LEU A 308 -18.70 -15.57 1.42
C LEU A 308 -19.72 -15.21 2.51
N LEU A 309 -20.81 -14.53 2.13
CA LEU A 309 -21.88 -14.17 3.06
C LEU A 309 -22.62 -15.37 3.65
N GLY A 310 -22.71 -16.48 2.90
CA GLY A 310 -23.33 -17.73 3.33
C GLY A 310 -22.42 -18.61 4.20
N ASN A 311 -21.14 -18.29 4.33
CA ASN A 311 -20.19 -19.09 5.11
C ASN A 311 -20.25 -18.67 6.58
N SER A 312 -20.86 -19.48 7.44
CA SER A 312 -20.94 -19.21 8.89
C SER A 312 -19.61 -19.28 9.62
N ARG A 313 -18.58 -19.90 9.04
CA ARG A 313 -17.23 -20.04 9.62
C ARG A 313 -16.21 -19.20 8.85
N LEU A 314 -16.64 -18.09 8.25
CA LEU A 314 -15.82 -17.28 7.38
C LEU A 314 -14.55 -16.77 8.08
N LYS A 315 -14.69 -16.18 9.27
CA LYS A 315 -13.56 -15.62 10.04
C LYS A 315 -12.54 -16.68 10.44
N GLU A 316 -13.01 -17.86 10.87
CA GLU A 316 -12.11 -18.98 11.21
C GLU A 316 -11.33 -19.46 9.98
N ALA A 317 -12.02 -19.64 8.85
CA ALA A 317 -11.39 -20.07 7.61
C ALA A 317 -10.32 -19.07 7.12
N TRP A 318 -10.59 -17.76 7.20
CA TRP A 318 -9.60 -16.74 6.80
C TRP A 318 -8.48 -16.57 7.80
N SER A 319 -8.73 -16.74 9.10
CA SER A 319 -7.69 -16.78 10.13
C SER A 319 -6.69 -17.91 9.87
N ALA A 320 -7.16 -19.11 9.52
CA ALA A 320 -6.29 -20.23 9.17
C ALA A 320 -5.44 -19.95 7.91
N LYS A 321 -6.04 -19.37 6.86
CA LYS A 321 -5.34 -18.97 5.65
C LYS A 321 -4.28 -17.89 5.93
N ARG A 322 -4.64 -16.89 6.75
CA ARG A 322 -3.71 -15.85 7.19
C ARG A 322 -2.53 -16.44 7.97
N ALA A 323 -2.79 -17.37 8.89
CA ALA A 323 -1.74 -18.04 9.64
C ALA A 323 -0.75 -18.79 8.73
N MET A 324 -1.25 -19.48 7.69
CA MET A 324 -0.40 -20.11 6.67
C MET A 324 0.45 -19.08 5.93
N MET A 325 -0.11 -17.95 5.52
CA MET A 325 0.63 -16.87 4.87
C MET A 325 1.71 -16.28 5.78
N LEU A 326 1.40 -16.00 7.05
CA LEU A 326 2.35 -15.46 8.03
C LEU A 326 3.47 -16.43 8.39
N ASN A 327 3.23 -17.74 8.30
CA ASN A 327 4.29 -18.75 8.49
C ASN A 327 5.31 -18.75 7.35
N ASP A 328 4.90 -18.41 6.15
CA ASP A 328 5.75 -18.39 4.95
C ASP A 328 6.45 -17.05 4.73
N LYS A 329 5.91 -15.96 5.31
CA LYS A 329 6.36 -14.59 5.05
C LYS A 329 6.95 -13.95 6.31
N ILE A 330 7.89 -13.03 6.11
CA ILE A 330 8.65 -12.38 7.19
C ILE A 330 8.08 -11.00 7.54
N ASP A 331 8.48 -10.49 8.70
CA ASP A 331 8.39 -9.07 9.03
C ASP A 331 9.35 -8.25 8.14
N VAL A 332 8.77 -7.46 7.24
CA VAL A 332 9.52 -6.65 6.28
C VAL A 332 10.18 -5.44 6.94
N THR A 333 9.62 -4.92 8.04
CA THR A 333 10.29 -3.88 8.82
C THR A 333 11.59 -4.41 9.44
N GLU A 334 11.53 -5.54 10.12
CA GLU A 334 12.73 -6.13 10.73
C GLU A 334 13.75 -6.55 9.67
N TYR A 335 13.31 -7.02 8.49
CA TYR A 335 14.20 -7.28 7.36
C TYR A 335 15.04 -6.06 6.99
N TYR A 336 14.42 -4.90 6.80
CA TYR A 336 15.14 -3.68 6.45
C TYR A 336 15.97 -3.12 7.59
N LEU A 337 15.53 -3.22 8.82
CA LEU A 337 16.30 -2.80 9.98
C LEU A 337 17.59 -3.61 10.10
N ARG A 338 17.54 -4.93 9.97
CA ARG A 338 18.74 -5.80 9.97
C ARG A 338 19.66 -5.55 8.78
N LEU A 339 19.09 -5.33 7.60
CA LEU A 339 19.85 -5.01 6.40
C LEU A 339 20.65 -3.70 6.58
N ILE A 340 20.06 -2.67 7.19
CA ILE A 340 20.73 -1.41 7.41
C ILE A 340 21.78 -1.52 8.53
N ASP A 341 21.47 -2.23 9.62
CA ASP A 341 22.40 -2.45 10.72
C ASP A 341 23.65 -3.24 10.29
N SER A 342 23.52 -4.23 9.38
CA SER A 342 24.66 -5.00 8.89
C SER A 342 25.71 -4.12 8.23
N ARG A 343 25.31 -3.06 7.55
CA ARG A 343 26.20 -2.08 6.90
C ARG A 343 27.00 -1.20 7.86
N MET A 344 26.58 -1.14 9.13
CA MET A 344 27.39 -0.47 10.16
C MET A 344 28.61 -1.30 10.57
N ARG A 345 28.51 -2.61 10.47
CA ARG A 345 29.59 -3.54 10.89
C ARG A 345 30.69 -3.67 9.83
N ASP A 346 30.37 -3.30 8.59
CA ASP A 346 31.28 -3.39 7.45
C ASP A 346 32.06 -2.09 7.21
N LYS A 347 31.83 -1.04 8.03
CA LYS A 347 32.59 0.23 8.06
C LYS A 347 33.56 0.26 9.25
#